data_a561ca6ff4d10543b8fb056e2a9ca8e7
#
_entry.id   a561ca6ff4d10543b8fb056e2a9ca8e7
#
_cell.length_a   1.000
_cell.length_b   1.000
_cell.length_c   1.000
_cell.angle_alpha   90.00
_cell.angle_beta   90.00
_cell.angle_gamma   90.00
#
_symmetry.space_group_name_H-M   'P 1'
#
loop_
_entity.id
_entity.type
_entity.pdbx_description
1 polymer ?
#
loop_
_entity_poly.entity_id
_entity_poly.type
_entity_poly.pdbx_seq_one_letter_code
_entity_poly.pdbx_strand_id
1 'polypeptide(L)'
;MKKMIYFLQYIGFIFIYFLYKILPLNLSVKFSSFLFRTFGKFSRANKTAIINCKHVFPNLKDEEIQNIIKKSWNNLGITICELLRINDIFTKNKIKYNKLENIENVIKNNKQAIFISIHQSNWEVLVPSLDRIGINIGGIYRHINNNFIDKIILNIRQNSLVSKNSFYTPKGKKSAKDIVDAINNSLSIVLLIDQKDSSGEEVMFFNKKVKTQTGFLKIARKYNLPIIPIQNKRINNGNIELTFLEPLYHNNLEINDTQMMEKIHNKIEEWIKAEPTQWFWQHKRFS
;
A
#
# COMPACT_ATOMS: atom_id res chain seq x y z
N MET A 1 -7.51 -18.17 26.04
CA MET A 1 -7.97 -16.78 25.98
C MET A 1 -7.69 -16.12 24.62
N LYS A 2 -6.46 -15.98 24.11
CA LYS A 2 -6.16 -15.34 22.82
C LYS A 2 -6.85 -15.98 21.59
N LYS A 3 -6.89 -17.33 21.50
CA LYS A 3 -7.57 -18.05 20.42
C LYS A 3 -9.08 -17.77 20.38
N MET A 4 -9.72 -17.70 21.55
CA MET A 4 -11.16 -17.39 21.67
C MET A 4 -11.47 -15.96 21.21
N ILE A 5 -10.65 -14.99 21.60
CA ILE A 5 -10.76 -13.59 21.12
C ILE A 5 -10.64 -13.53 19.59
N TYR A 6 -9.66 -14.24 19.02
CA TYR A 6 -9.48 -14.29 17.56
C TYR A 6 -10.67 -14.95 16.86
N PHE A 7 -11.29 -15.97 17.46
CA PHE A 7 -12.47 -16.61 16.92
C PHE A 7 -13.69 -15.68 16.95
N LEU A 8 -13.91 -14.94 18.05
CA LEU A 8 -14.99 -13.94 18.12
C LEU A 8 -14.78 -12.79 17.11
N GLN A 9 -13.56 -12.30 16.97
CA GLN A 9 -13.21 -11.33 15.93
C GLN A 9 -13.47 -11.87 14.52
N TYR A 10 -13.18 -13.13 14.28
CA TYR A 10 -13.44 -13.79 13.01
C TYR A 10 -14.94 -13.88 12.71
N ILE A 11 -15.78 -14.25 13.69
CA ILE A 11 -17.24 -14.27 13.51
C ILE A 11 -17.75 -12.86 13.13
N GLY A 12 -17.35 -11.84 13.87
CA GLY A 12 -17.70 -10.45 13.56
C GLY A 12 -17.24 -10.03 12.18
N PHE A 13 -16.01 -10.41 11.78
CA PHE A 13 -15.48 -10.15 10.45
C PHE A 13 -16.31 -10.84 9.35
N ILE A 14 -16.68 -12.12 9.52
CA ILE A 14 -17.49 -12.86 8.54
C ILE A 14 -18.87 -12.21 8.38
N PHE A 15 -19.49 -11.78 9.48
CA PHE A 15 -20.77 -11.08 9.43
C PHE A 15 -20.66 -9.78 8.60
N ILE A 16 -19.65 -8.94 8.87
CA ILE A 16 -19.41 -7.71 8.11
C ILE A 16 -19.07 -8.03 6.64
N TYR A 17 -18.25 -9.05 6.39
CA TYR A 17 -17.90 -9.47 5.03
C TYR A 17 -19.15 -9.91 4.24
N PHE A 18 -20.04 -10.69 4.87
CA PHE A 18 -21.30 -11.10 4.26
C PHE A 18 -22.21 -9.91 3.94
N LEU A 19 -22.34 -8.93 4.86
CA LEU A 19 -23.06 -7.70 4.60
C LEU A 19 -22.49 -6.93 3.39
N TYR A 20 -21.17 -6.84 3.29
CA TYR A 20 -20.55 -6.18 2.13
C TYR A 20 -20.83 -6.92 0.81
N LYS A 21 -21.00 -8.25 0.83
CA LYS A 21 -21.32 -9.03 -0.37
C LYS A 21 -22.77 -8.86 -0.83
N ILE A 22 -23.71 -8.72 0.09
CA ILE A 22 -25.14 -8.57 -0.22
C ILE A 22 -25.47 -7.15 -0.67
N LEU A 23 -24.92 -6.14 0.01
CA LEU A 23 -25.24 -4.75 -0.28
C LEU A 23 -24.63 -4.30 -1.62
N PRO A 24 -25.27 -3.38 -2.37
CA PRO A 24 -24.63 -2.69 -3.47
C PRO A 24 -23.30 -2.06 -3.05
N LEU A 25 -22.30 -2.08 -3.93
CA LEU A 25 -20.94 -1.61 -3.61
C LEU A 25 -20.92 -0.22 -2.95
N ASN A 26 -21.69 0.73 -3.49
CA ASN A 26 -21.74 2.09 -2.97
C ASN A 26 -22.28 2.17 -1.53
N LEU A 27 -23.25 1.32 -1.18
CA LEU A 27 -23.79 1.23 0.19
C LEU A 27 -22.79 0.54 1.12
N SER A 28 -22.13 -0.54 0.69
CA SER A 28 -21.08 -1.21 1.45
C SER A 28 -19.93 -0.24 1.77
N VAL A 29 -19.48 0.53 0.80
CA VAL A 29 -18.42 1.54 0.96
C VAL A 29 -18.85 2.63 1.94
N LYS A 30 -20.07 3.18 1.82
CA LYS A 30 -20.59 4.19 2.76
C LYS A 30 -20.70 3.63 4.19
N PHE A 31 -21.19 2.42 4.33
CA PHE A 31 -21.33 1.75 5.63
C PHE A 31 -19.95 1.50 6.27
N SER A 32 -19.01 0.95 5.52
CA SER A 32 -17.64 0.72 6.00
C SER A 32 -16.96 2.03 6.41
N SER A 33 -17.04 3.07 5.57
CA SER A 33 -16.45 4.37 5.88
C SER A 33 -17.06 4.99 7.14
N PHE A 34 -18.37 4.85 7.34
CA PHE A 34 -19.06 5.30 8.55
C PHE A 34 -18.53 4.55 9.79
N LEU A 35 -18.41 3.22 9.75
CA LEU A 35 -17.88 2.43 10.85
C LEU A 35 -16.47 2.86 11.25
N PHE A 36 -15.56 2.95 10.28
CA PHE A 36 -14.17 3.30 10.56
C PHE A 36 -14.03 4.75 11.04
N ARG A 37 -14.76 5.70 10.47
CA ARG A 37 -14.78 7.09 10.89
C ARG A 37 -15.32 7.25 12.31
N THR A 38 -16.35 6.47 12.69
CA THR A 38 -17.01 6.58 14.00
C THR A 38 -16.22 5.88 15.09
N PHE A 39 -15.76 4.66 14.84
CA PHE A 39 -15.10 3.82 15.86
C PHE A 39 -13.57 3.94 15.85
N GLY A 40 -12.97 4.33 14.73
CA GLY A 40 -11.51 4.49 14.61
C GLY A 40 -10.92 5.47 15.63
N LYS A 41 -11.65 6.55 15.94
CA LYS A 41 -11.25 7.55 16.92
C LYS A 41 -11.02 7.01 18.34
N PHE A 42 -11.63 5.88 18.70
CA PHE A 42 -11.48 5.25 20.02
C PHE A 42 -10.30 4.26 20.07
N SER A 43 -9.68 3.98 18.93
CA SER A 43 -8.55 3.07 18.86
C SER A 43 -7.25 3.70 19.36
N ARG A 44 -6.31 2.87 19.83
CA ARG A 44 -4.94 3.33 20.14
C ARG A 44 -4.23 3.89 18.91
N ALA A 45 -4.56 3.39 17.72
CA ALA A 45 -4.00 3.85 16.48
C ALA A 45 -4.38 5.30 16.12
N ASN A 46 -5.49 5.82 16.67
CA ASN A 46 -5.88 7.22 16.49
C ASN A 46 -4.89 8.18 17.15
N LYS A 47 -4.39 7.84 18.35
CA LYS A 47 -3.35 8.64 19.01
C LYS A 47 -2.06 8.69 18.18
N THR A 48 -1.66 7.53 17.62
CA THR A 48 -0.52 7.45 16.71
C THR A 48 -0.72 8.32 15.47
N ALA A 49 -1.91 8.28 14.87
CA ALA A 49 -2.24 9.06 13.70
C ALA A 49 -2.15 10.58 13.96
N ILE A 50 -2.67 11.04 15.09
CA ILE A 50 -2.59 12.45 15.49
C ILE A 50 -1.13 12.89 15.69
N ILE A 51 -0.30 12.10 16.38
CA ILE A 51 1.11 12.39 16.60
C ILE A 51 1.87 12.48 15.25
N ASN A 52 1.64 11.52 14.36
CA ASN A 52 2.27 11.52 13.04
C ASN A 52 1.83 12.75 12.22
N CYS A 53 0.55 13.08 12.22
CA CYS A 53 0.02 14.20 11.45
C CYS A 53 0.54 15.55 11.99
N LYS A 54 0.59 15.73 13.32
CA LYS A 54 1.21 16.91 13.95
C LYS A 54 2.70 17.04 13.63
N HIS A 55 3.43 15.93 13.53
CA HIS A 55 4.83 15.96 13.13
C HIS A 55 5.00 16.47 11.69
N VAL A 56 4.16 16.00 10.77
CA VAL A 56 4.21 16.40 9.35
C VAL A 56 3.69 17.82 9.13
N PHE A 57 2.67 18.23 9.89
CA PHE A 57 2.02 19.53 9.78
C PHE A 57 2.04 20.30 11.12
N PRO A 58 3.22 20.76 11.59
CA PRO A 58 3.36 21.37 12.92
C PRO A 58 2.60 22.69 13.07
N ASN A 59 2.29 23.36 11.98
CA ASN A 59 1.64 24.67 11.97
C ASN A 59 0.10 24.59 11.84
N LEU A 60 -0.47 23.38 11.63
CA LEU A 60 -1.91 23.22 11.55
C LEU A 60 -2.54 23.24 12.95
N LYS A 61 -3.72 23.85 13.06
CA LYS A 61 -4.54 23.82 14.28
C LYS A 61 -5.03 22.41 14.58
N ASP A 62 -5.32 22.14 15.85
CA ASP A 62 -5.80 20.83 16.29
C ASP A 62 -7.07 20.38 15.55
N GLU A 63 -7.97 21.29 15.23
CA GLU A 63 -9.19 21.00 14.46
C GLU A 63 -8.88 20.52 13.05
N GLU A 64 -7.90 21.12 12.37
CA GLU A 64 -7.46 20.73 11.04
C GLU A 64 -6.81 19.32 11.06
N ILE A 65 -5.96 19.08 12.07
CA ILE A 65 -5.37 17.75 12.31
C ILE A 65 -6.47 16.70 12.53
N GLN A 66 -7.45 16.98 13.39
CA GLN A 66 -8.57 16.07 13.65
C GLN A 66 -9.40 15.80 12.39
N ASN A 67 -9.60 16.82 11.55
CA ASN A 67 -10.31 16.67 10.29
C ASN A 67 -9.54 15.76 9.30
N ILE A 68 -8.22 15.96 9.17
CA ILE A 68 -7.35 15.09 8.36
C ILE A 68 -7.48 13.64 8.84
N ILE A 69 -7.32 13.40 10.13
CA ILE A 69 -7.37 12.05 10.71
C ILE A 69 -8.74 11.41 10.56
N LYS A 70 -9.83 12.17 10.76
CA LYS A 70 -11.20 11.70 10.52
C LYS A 70 -11.41 11.25 9.07
N LYS A 71 -10.92 12.04 8.10
CA LYS A 71 -10.97 11.69 6.67
C LYS A 71 -10.07 10.51 6.33
N SER A 72 -8.91 10.38 6.96
CA SER A 72 -8.04 9.21 6.81
C SER A 72 -8.71 7.91 7.33
N TRP A 73 -9.40 7.95 8.45
CA TRP A 73 -10.23 6.82 8.91
C TRP A 73 -11.34 6.48 7.92
N ASN A 74 -11.98 7.49 7.34
CA ASN A 74 -12.96 7.31 6.28
C ASN A 74 -12.34 6.59 5.07
N ASN A 75 -11.18 7.06 4.59
CA ASN A 75 -10.48 6.43 3.47
C ASN A 75 -10.06 4.98 3.78
N LEU A 76 -9.57 4.71 5.00
CA LEU A 76 -9.23 3.35 5.43
C LEU A 76 -10.46 2.43 5.38
N GLY A 77 -11.61 2.90 5.87
CA GLY A 77 -12.87 2.14 5.81
C GLY A 77 -13.27 1.81 4.38
N ILE A 78 -13.16 2.78 3.47
CA ILE A 78 -13.41 2.56 2.04
C ILE A 78 -12.45 1.49 1.50
N THR A 79 -11.16 1.62 1.77
CA THR A 79 -10.11 0.71 1.29
C THR A 79 -10.34 -0.72 1.75
N ILE A 80 -10.73 -0.93 3.02
CA ILE A 80 -11.03 -2.27 3.55
C ILE A 80 -12.26 -2.89 2.85
N CYS A 81 -13.33 -2.10 2.64
CA CYS A 81 -14.49 -2.59 1.90
C CYS A 81 -14.13 -2.96 0.45
N GLU A 82 -13.34 -2.11 -0.21
CA GLU A 82 -12.90 -2.32 -1.58
C GLU A 82 -11.96 -3.52 -1.72
N LEU A 83 -11.08 -3.78 -0.73
CA LEU A 83 -10.28 -5.01 -0.68
C LEU A 83 -11.18 -6.24 -0.66
N LEU A 84 -12.19 -6.26 0.22
CA LEU A 84 -13.14 -7.39 0.34
C LEU A 84 -14.01 -7.57 -0.90
N ARG A 85 -14.10 -6.56 -1.74
CA ARG A 85 -14.83 -6.52 -3.01
C ARG A 85 -13.95 -6.13 -4.21
N ILE A 86 -12.68 -6.53 -4.16
CA ILE A 86 -11.67 -6.03 -5.10
C ILE A 86 -12.03 -6.31 -6.57
N ASN A 87 -12.68 -7.43 -6.86
CA ASN A 87 -13.10 -7.73 -8.22
C ASN A 87 -14.16 -6.75 -8.73
N ASP A 88 -15.03 -6.21 -7.86
CA ASP A 88 -16.03 -5.22 -8.24
C ASP A 88 -15.37 -3.88 -8.67
N ILE A 89 -14.21 -3.56 -8.13
CA ILE A 89 -13.45 -2.36 -8.51
C ILE A 89 -13.01 -2.45 -9.96
N PHE A 90 -12.54 -3.63 -10.38
CA PHE A 90 -12.11 -3.87 -11.76
C PHE A 90 -13.28 -4.04 -12.73
N THR A 91 -14.31 -4.80 -12.37
CA THR A 91 -15.49 -5.00 -13.22
C THR A 91 -16.27 -3.70 -13.46
N LYS A 92 -16.20 -2.74 -12.52
CA LYS A 92 -16.81 -1.42 -12.64
C LYS A 92 -15.88 -0.35 -13.21
N ASN A 93 -14.72 -0.74 -13.76
CA ASN A 93 -13.74 0.16 -14.37
C ASN A 93 -13.37 1.35 -13.48
N LYS A 94 -13.15 1.10 -12.17
CA LYS A 94 -12.82 2.14 -11.19
C LYS A 94 -11.35 2.57 -11.20
N ILE A 95 -10.50 1.87 -11.94
CA ILE A 95 -9.06 2.17 -12.03
C ILE A 95 -8.78 2.99 -13.27
N LYS A 96 -8.06 4.10 -13.09
CA LYS A 96 -7.50 4.92 -14.16
C LYS A 96 -5.99 4.81 -14.14
N TYR A 97 -5.40 4.59 -15.29
CA TYR A 97 -3.95 4.50 -15.46
C TYR A 97 -3.45 5.75 -16.16
N ASN A 98 -2.45 6.41 -15.57
CA ASN A 98 -1.79 7.58 -16.14
C ASN A 98 -0.30 7.31 -16.35
N LYS A 99 0.25 7.89 -17.40
CA LYS A 99 1.69 7.78 -17.78
C LYS A 99 2.13 6.34 -17.99
N LEU A 100 1.31 5.55 -18.69
CA LEU A 100 1.65 4.17 -19.06
C LEU A 100 2.91 4.09 -19.93
N GLU A 101 3.24 5.14 -20.66
CA GLU A 101 4.47 5.27 -21.43
C GLU A 101 5.73 5.02 -20.57
N ASN A 102 5.72 5.37 -19.29
CA ASN A 102 6.83 5.15 -18.37
C ASN A 102 7.09 3.67 -18.05
N ILE A 103 6.13 2.80 -18.33
CA ILE A 103 6.24 1.35 -18.12
C ILE A 103 6.09 0.54 -19.41
N GLU A 104 6.02 1.21 -20.54
CA GLU A 104 5.80 0.55 -21.84
C GLU A 104 6.85 -0.54 -22.14
N ASN A 105 8.12 -0.27 -21.83
CA ASN A 105 9.19 -1.23 -21.98
C ASN A 105 9.01 -2.48 -21.10
N VAL A 106 8.43 -2.33 -19.90
CA VAL A 106 8.14 -3.46 -19.00
C VAL A 106 7.02 -4.31 -19.57
N ILE A 107 5.98 -3.65 -20.12
CA ILE A 107 4.82 -4.34 -20.69
C ILE A 107 5.19 -5.06 -22.00
N LYS A 108 5.75 -4.31 -22.97
CA LYS A 108 5.95 -4.81 -24.33
C LYS A 108 7.12 -5.77 -24.49
N ASN A 109 8.17 -5.59 -23.68
CA ASN A 109 9.41 -6.33 -23.84
C ASN A 109 9.65 -7.38 -22.75
N ASN A 110 8.62 -7.69 -21.92
CA ASN A 110 8.75 -8.59 -20.76
C ASN A 110 9.95 -8.25 -19.86
N LYS A 111 10.27 -6.96 -19.76
CA LYS A 111 11.33 -6.48 -18.87
C LYS A 111 10.79 -6.40 -17.46
N GLN A 112 11.71 -6.50 -16.50
CA GLN A 112 11.40 -6.43 -15.08
C GLN A 112 11.53 -5.00 -14.53
N ALA A 113 10.78 -4.72 -13.47
CA ALA A 113 10.93 -3.51 -12.68
C ALA A 113 10.64 -3.78 -11.19
N ILE A 114 11.14 -2.90 -10.34
CA ILE A 114 10.74 -2.80 -8.94
C ILE A 114 9.76 -1.65 -8.85
N PHE A 115 8.48 -1.96 -8.66
CA PHE A 115 7.46 -0.95 -8.41
C PHE A 115 7.43 -0.58 -6.95
N ILE A 116 7.35 0.70 -6.64
CA ILE A 116 7.24 1.21 -5.27
C ILE A 116 6.02 2.12 -5.13
N SER A 117 5.35 2.03 -3.99
CA SER A 117 4.24 2.90 -3.64
C SER A 117 4.15 3.06 -2.12
N ILE A 118 3.09 3.67 -1.64
CA ILE A 118 2.82 3.92 -0.23
C ILE A 118 1.40 3.50 0.16
N HIS A 119 1.14 3.39 1.47
CA HIS A 119 -0.20 3.11 2.02
C HIS A 119 -1.10 4.36 1.90
N GLN A 120 -1.42 4.76 0.67
CA GLN A 120 -2.28 5.88 0.34
C GLN A 120 -3.44 5.42 -0.52
N SER A 121 -4.59 6.08 -0.45
CA SER A 121 -5.79 5.75 -1.24
C SER A 121 -6.21 4.29 -1.05
N ASN A 122 -6.27 3.50 -2.12
CA ASN A 122 -6.46 2.05 -2.07
C ASN A 122 -5.20 1.34 -2.62
N TRP A 123 -4.24 1.06 -1.76
CA TRP A 123 -3.01 0.35 -2.12
C TRP A 123 -3.22 -1.13 -2.48
N GLU A 124 -4.37 -1.71 -2.12
CA GLU A 124 -4.67 -3.11 -2.41
C GLU A 124 -4.89 -3.39 -3.91
N VAL A 125 -5.20 -2.36 -4.68
CA VAL A 125 -5.38 -2.50 -6.14
C VAL A 125 -4.06 -2.55 -6.91
N LEU A 126 -2.92 -2.22 -6.31
CA LEU A 126 -1.64 -2.10 -7.03
C LEU A 126 -1.24 -3.41 -7.70
N VAL A 127 -1.15 -4.50 -6.94
CA VAL A 127 -0.76 -5.81 -7.49
C VAL A 127 -1.71 -6.28 -8.58
N PRO A 128 -3.04 -6.35 -8.36
CA PRO A 128 -3.96 -6.81 -9.39
C PRO A 128 -4.10 -5.83 -10.56
N SER A 129 -3.75 -4.55 -10.40
CA SER A 129 -3.70 -3.60 -11.53
C SER A 129 -2.52 -3.89 -12.45
N LEU A 130 -1.32 -4.07 -11.89
CA LEU A 130 -0.12 -4.42 -12.65
C LEU A 130 -0.29 -5.76 -13.36
N ASP A 131 -0.86 -6.75 -12.68
CA ASP A 131 -1.16 -8.06 -13.24
C ASP A 131 -2.12 -7.97 -14.46
N ARG A 132 -3.17 -7.14 -14.37
CA ARG A 132 -4.16 -6.97 -15.47
C ARG A 132 -3.62 -6.24 -16.69
N ILE A 133 -2.62 -5.39 -16.53
CA ILE A 133 -1.94 -4.74 -17.67
C ILE A 133 -0.80 -5.58 -18.26
N GLY A 134 -0.70 -6.86 -17.86
CA GLY A 134 0.23 -7.83 -18.44
C GLY A 134 1.58 -7.94 -17.75
N ILE A 135 1.75 -7.37 -16.56
CA ILE A 135 3.00 -7.48 -15.80
C ILE A 135 2.88 -8.61 -14.78
N ASN A 136 3.66 -9.68 -14.95
CA ASN A 136 3.79 -10.73 -13.93
C ASN A 136 4.47 -10.16 -12.69
N ILE A 137 3.78 -10.18 -11.53
CA ILE A 137 4.14 -9.38 -10.36
C ILE A 137 4.09 -10.16 -9.04
N GLY A 138 5.12 -10.00 -8.21
CA GLY A 138 5.12 -10.42 -6.82
C GLY A 138 4.77 -9.28 -5.87
N GLY A 139 3.73 -9.45 -5.06
CA GLY A 139 3.33 -8.49 -4.03
C GLY A 139 3.72 -8.95 -2.63
N ILE A 140 4.31 -8.07 -1.82
CA ILE A 140 4.68 -8.37 -0.44
C ILE A 140 3.61 -7.83 0.50
N TYR A 141 3.09 -8.69 1.37
CA TYR A 141 2.08 -8.31 2.34
C TYR A 141 2.52 -8.62 3.78
N ARG A 142 1.94 -7.92 4.74
CA ARG A 142 2.12 -8.23 6.16
C ARG A 142 0.97 -9.11 6.64
N HIS A 143 1.29 -10.19 7.35
CA HIS A 143 0.30 -11.02 8.02
C HIS A 143 -0.59 -10.22 8.97
N ILE A 144 -1.88 -10.50 8.92
CA ILE A 144 -2.84 -10.03 9.91
C ILE A 144 -2.70 -10.91 11.16
N ASN A 145 -2.71 -10.29 12.34
CA ASN A 145 -2.49 -11.01 13.61
C ASN A 145 -3.51 -12.14 13.86
N ASN A 146 -4.72 -12.01 13.33
CA ASN A 146 -5.76 -13.02 13.39
C ASN A 146 -5.62 -13.97 12.18
N ASN A 147 -5.12 -15.17 12.41
CA ASN A 147 -4.83 -16.14 11.36
C ASN A 147 -6.07 -16.59 10.56
N PHE A 148 -7.27 -16.54 11.16
CA PHE A 148 -8.51 -16.89 10.46
C PHE A 148 -8.85 -15.81 9.42
N ILE A 149 -8.73 -14.53 9.80
CA ILE A 149 -8.97 -13.40 8.91
C ILE A 149 -7.86 -13.32 7.86
N ASP A 150 -6.59 -13.54 8.25
CA ASP A 150 -5.44 -13.49 7.35
C ASP A 150 -5.59 -14.44 6.15
N LYS A 151 -6.03 -15.69 6.40
CA LYS A 151 -6.30 -16.67 5.34
C LYS A 151 -7.34 -16.19 4.33
N ILE A 152 -8.42 -15.57 4.80
CA ILE A 152 -9.47 -15.05 3.92
C ILE A 152 -8.95 -13.89 3.08
N ILE A 153 -8.26 -12.94 3.71
CA ILE A 153 -7.70 -11.78 3.01
C ILE A 153 -6.67 -12.22 1.96
N LEU A 154 -5.80 -13.17 2.32
CA LEU A 154 -4.83 -13.71 1.35
C LEU A 154 -5.54 -14.39 0.17
N ASN A 155 -6.56 -15.19 0.43
CA ASN A 155 -7.34 -15.83 -0.62
C ASN A 155 -8.04 -14.79 -1.53
N ILE A 156 -8.59 -13.72 -0.96
CA ILE A 156 -9.19 -12.63 -1.74
C ILE A 156 -8.14 -11.96 -2.64
N ARG A 157 -6.95 -11.67 -2.11
CA ARG A 157 -5.84 -11.10 -2.88
C ARG A 157 -5.39 -12.03 -4.01
N GLN A 158 -5.17 -13.31 -3.72
CA GLN A 158 -4.78 -14.29 -4.74
C GLN A 158 -5.84 -14.44 -5.83
N ASN A 159 -7.12 -14.52 -5.47
CA ASN A 159 -8.23 -14.63 -6.41
C ASN A 159 -8.50 -13.32 -7.18
N SER A 160 -7.83 -12.23 -6.85
CA SER A 160 -7.89 -10.99 -7.62
C SER A 160 -6.91 -10.96 -8.80
N LEU A 161 -5.97 -11.89 -8.85
CA LEU A 161 -4.97 -12.00 -9.92
C LEU A 161 -5.54 -12.77 -11.12
N VAL A 162 -5.11 -12.40 -12.31
CA VAL A 162 -5.48 -13.06 -13.57
C VAL A 162 -4.35 -13.96 -14.09
N SER A 163 -3.09 -13.58 -13.88
CA SER A 163 -1.93 -14.38 -14.23
C SER A 163 -1.64 -15.43 -13.17
N LYS A 164 -1.34 -16.65 -13.60
CA LYS A 164 -0.89 -17.74 -12.71
C LYS A 164 0.53 -17.51 -12.17
N ASN A 165 1.30 -16.63 -12.80
CA ASN A 165 2.67 -16.31 -12.41
C ASN A 165 2.72 -15.21 -11.35
N SER A 166 1.68 -14.36 -11.25
CA SER A 166 1.60 -13.33 -10.21
C SER A 166 1.25 -13.95 -8.87
N PHE A 167 1.81 -13.39 -7.78
CA PHE A 167 1.66 -13.98 -6.46
C PHE A 167 1.75 -12.96 -5.33
N TYR A 168 1.36 -13.40 -4.13
CA TYR A 168 1.61 -12.68 -2.88
C TYR A 168 2.50 -13.49 -1.95
N THR A 169 3.47 -12.82 -1.31
CA THR A 169 4.34 -13.43 -0.29
C THR A 169 4.28 -12.67 1.03
N PRO A 170 4.27 -13.37 2.20
CA PRO A 170 4.26 -12.71 3.49
C PRO A 170 5.63 -12.08 3.80
N LYS A 171 5.63 -10.85 4.34
CA LYS A 171 6.85 -10.16 4.80
C LYS A 171 7.63 -11.01 5.82
N GLY A 172 8.93 -11.15 5.62
CA GLY A 172 9.84 -11.89 6.49
C GLY A 172 10.96 -12.58 5.73
N LYS A 173 11.61 -13.57 6.35
CA LYS A 173 12.70 -14.34 5.70
C LYS A 173 12.27 -15.02 4.40
N LYS A 174 11.01 -15.49 4.34
CA LYS A 174 10.45 -16.10 3.15
C LYS A 174 10.33 -15.08 2.01
N SER A 175 9.84 -13.85 2.27
CA SER A 175 9.70 -12.86 1.22
C SER A 175 11.02 -12.45 0.57
N ALA A 176 12.12 -12.42 1.33
CA ALA A 176 13.43 -12.11 0.77
C ALA A 176 13.86 -13.16 -0.28
N LYS A 177 13.63 -14.45 0.01
CA LYS A 177 13.85 -15.53 -0.95
C LYS A 177 12.89 -15.43 -2.13
N ASP A 178 11.59 -15.30 -1.88
CA ASP A 178 10.57 -15.24 -2.93
C ASP A 178 10.78 -14.05 -3.88
N ILE A 179 11.30 -12.89 -3.37
CA ILE A 179 11.68 -11.74 -4.20
C ILE A 179 12.84 -12.10 -5.15
N VAL A 180 13.90 -12.73 -4.62
CA VAL A 180 15.04 -13.12 -5.45
C VAL A 180 14.63 -14.17 -6.49
N ASP A 181 13.84 -15.14 -6.08
CA ASP A 181 13.31 -16.18 -6.98
C ASP A 181 12.41 -15.55 -8.07
N ALA A 182 11.55 -14.59 -7.71
CA ALA A 182 10.72 -13.85 -8.66
C ALA A 182 11.59 -13.14 -9.72
N ILE A 183 12.60 -12.41 -9.27
CA ILE A 183 13.51 -11.69 -10.19
C ILE A 183 14.28 -12.67 -11.09
N ASN A 184 14.78 -13.77 -10.55
CA ASN A 184 15.46 -14.78 -11.34
C ASN A 184 14.53 -15.45 -12.38
N ASN A 185 13.21 -15.46 -12.12
CA ASN A 185 12.18 -15.95 -13.05
C ASN A 185 11.53 -14.85 -13.89
N SER A 186 12.18 -13.71 -14.05
CA SER A 186 11.72 -12.58 -14.88
C SER A 186 10.39 -11.94 -14.42
N LEU A 187 10.05 -12.01 -13.12
CA LEU A 187 8.91 -11.33 -12.57
C LEU A 187 9.31 -9.97 -11.99
N SER A 188 8.40 -9.03 -12.07
CA SER A 188 8.51 -7.75 -11.35
C SER A 188 8.05 -7.90 -9.90
N ILE A 189 8.39 -6.94 -9.04
CA ILE A 189 7.91 -6.88 -7.65
C ILE A 189 7.30 -5.54 -7.33
N VAL A 190 6.36 -5.50 -6.39
CA VAL A 190 5.81 -4.25 -5.86
C VAL A 190 5.90 -4.21 -4.34
N LEU A 191 6.32 -3.06 -3.83
CA LEU A 191 6.59 -2.78 -2.43
C LEU A 191 5.86 -1.52 -1.97
N LEU A 192 5.32 -1.55 -0.75
CA LEU A 192 4.89 -0.35 -0.02
C LEU A 192 6.00 0.03 0.97
N ILE A 193 6.60 1.21 0.78
CA ILE A 193 7.89 1.56 1.39
C ILE A 193 7.80 2.61 2.50
N ASP A 194 6.59 3.06 2.86
CA ASP A 194 6.35 4.16 3.79
C ASP A 194 6.23 3.73 5.26
N GLN A 195 6.24 2.44 5.58
CA GLN A 195 6.15 1.96 6.96
C GLN A 195 7.53 1.77 7.60
N LYS A 196 7.56 1.90 8.95
CA LYS A 196 8.77 1.64 9.73
C LYS A 196 9.23 0.19 9.57
N ASP A 197 10.50 0.01 9.30
CA ASP A 197 11.17 -1.28 9.35
C ASP A 197 12.28 -1.25 10.41
N SER A 198 12.12 -2.01 11.49
CA SER A 198 13.09 -2.01 12.61
C SER A 198 14.47 -2.51 12.22
N SER A 199 14.58 -3.28 11.14
CA SER A 199 15.84 -3.78 10.56
C SER A 199 16.39 -2.88 9.44
N GLY A 200 15.66 -1.82 9.07
CA GLY A 200 16.03 -0.91 8.00
C GLY A 200 17.08 0.13 8.41
N GLU A 201 17.53 0.88 7.43
CA GLU A 201 18.49 1.97 7.60
C GLU A 201 17.80 3.26 8.07
N GLU A 202 18.55 4.14 8.74
CA GLU A 202 18.05 5.46 9.13
C GLU A 202 18.12 6.41 7.95
N VAL A 203 16.98 6.91 7.52
CA VAL A 203 16.81 7.80 6.37
C VAL A 203 15.92 8.97 6.76
N MET A 204 16.20 10.16 6.23
CA MET A 204 15.37 11.35 6.47
C MET A 204 13.99 11.19 5.85
N PHE A 205 12.95 11.53 6.64
CA PHE A 205 11.56 11.57 6.22
C PHE A 205 10.80 12.59 7.05
N PHE A 206 10.27 13.64 6.43
CA PHE A 206 9.67 14.80 7.11
C PHE A 206 10.59 15.36 8.21
N ASN A 207 11.82 15.67 7.87
CA ASN A 207 12.83 16.23 8.76
C ASN A 207 13.15 15.37 10.00
N LYS A 208 12.86 14.06 9.96
CA LYS A 208 13.18 13.12 11.04
C LYS A 208 13.87 11.88 10.47
N LYS A 209 14.94 11.42 11.15
CA LYS A 209 15.55 10.12 10.84
C LYS A 209 14.60 9.00 11.27
N VAL A 210 14.25 8.12 10.34
CA VAL A 210 13.35 7.00 10.57
C VAL A 210 13.90 5.73 9.93
N LYS A 211 13.70 4.61 10.59
CA LYS A 211 14.12 3.30 10.05
C LYS A 211 13.24 2.91 8.87
N THR A 212 13.87 2.72 7.72
CA THR A 212 13.22 2.46 6.43
C THR A 212 13.85 1.27 5.74
N GLN A 213 13.04 0.45 5.10
CA GLN A 213 13.51 -0.67 4.29
C GLN A 213 14.19 -0.14 3.02
N THR A 214 15.48 -0.44 2.86
CA THR A 214 16.30 -0.07 1.68
C THR A 214 16.73 -1.28 0.85
N GLY A 215 16.41 -2.50 1.28
CA GLY A 215 16.88 -3.73 0.66
C GLY A 215 16.52 -3.87 -0.83
N PHE A 216 15.40 -3.28 -1.27
CA PHE A 216 15.03 -3.28 -2.69
C PHE A 216 16.00 -2.46 -3.57
N LEU A 217 16.68 -1.45 -3.00
CA LEU A 217 17.71 -0.66 -3.71
C LEU A 217 18.93 -1.52 -4.04
N LYS A 218 19.35 -2.39 -3.11
CA LYS A 218 20.43 -3.35 -3.34
C LYS A 218 20.08 -4.33 -4.46
N ILE A 219 18.83 -4.77 -4.51
CA ILE A 219 18.31 -5.64 -5.57
C ILE A 219 18.27 -4.89 -6.90
N ALA A 220 17.74 -3.67 -6.94
CA ALA A 220 17.70 -2.83 -8.12
C ALA A 220 19.09 -2.66 -8.73
N ARG A 221 20.10 -2.35 -7.90
CA ARG A 221 21.50 -2.20 -8.32
C ARG A 221 22.08 -3.51 -8.84
N LYS A 222 21.91 -4.61 -8.10
CA LYS A 222 22.49 -5.92 -8.45
C LYS A 222 21.98 -6.44 -9.79
N TYR A 223 20.70 -6.25 -10.08
CA TYR A 223 20.04 -6.77 -11.28
C TYR A 223 19.82 -5.70 -12.36
N ASN A 224 20.32 -4.48 -12.14
CA ASN A 224 20.14 -3.31 -13.04
C ASN A 224 18.67 -3.06 -13.40
N LEU A 225 17.78 -3.15 -12.38
CA LEU A 225 16.34 -2.97 -12.56
C LEU A 225 15.92 -1.52 -12.35
N PRO A 226 15.02 -0.98 -13.18
CA PRO A 226 14.39 0.30 -12.92
C PRO A 226 13.50 0.22 -11.68
N ILE A 227 13.50 1.28 -10.88
CA ILE A 227 12.58 1.51 -9.78
C ILE A 227 11.50 2.45 -10.29
N ILE A 228 10.25 2.01 -10.31
CA ILE A 228 9.14 2.78 -10.85
C ILE A 228 8.19 3.17 -9.72
N PRO A 229 8.16 4.45 -9.31
CA PRO A 229 7.20 4.91 -8.32
C PRO A 229 5.79 4.97 -8.90
N ILE A 230 4.81 4.46 -8.14
CA ILE A 230 3.39 4.53 -8.48
C ILE A 230 2.70 5.42 -7.46
N GLN A 231 2.24 6.59 -7.89
CA GLN A 231 1.35 7.41 -7.08
C GLN A 231 -0.06 6.86 -7.18
N ASN A 232 -0.67 6.56 -6.03
CA ASN A 232 -2.01 6.04 -5.93
C ASN A 232 -2.91 7.08 -5.26
N LYS A 233 -3.92 7.55 -5.98
CA LYS A 233 -4.80 8.62 -5.53
C LYS A 233 -6.26 8.26 -5.75
N ARG A 234 -7.11 8.48 -4.75
CA ARG A 234 -8.55 8.43 -4.91
C ARG A 234 -9.04 9.77 -5.45
N ILE A 235 -9.73 9.71 -6.58
CA ILE A 235 -10.31 10.85 -7.26
C ILE A 235 -11.84 10.83 -7.18
N ASN A 236 -12.50 11.79 -7.80
CA ASN A 236 -13.96 11.93 -7.77
C ASN A 236 -14.69 10.65 -8.17
N ASN A 237 -15.92 10.48 -7.64
CA ASN A 237 -16.78 9.33 -7.89
C ASN A 237 -16.23 7.97 -7.43
N GLY A 238 -15.26 7.99 -6.49
CA GLY A 238 -14.66 6.77 -5.94
C GLY A 238 -13.74 6.04 -6.92
N ASN A 239 -13.30 6.70 -7.99
CA ASN A 239 -12.28 6.15 -8.88
C ASN A 239 -10.91 6.25 -8.23
N ILE A 240 -10.02 5.34 -8.62
CA ILE A 240 -8.64 5.28 -8.16
C ILE A 240 -7.75 5.55 -9.37
N GLU A 241 -6.84 6.48 -9.22
CA GLU A 241 -5.87 6.85 -10.24
C GLU A 241 -4.50 6.32 -9.86
N LEU A 242 -3.89 5.57 -10.75
CA LEU A 242 -2.53 5.06 -10.65
C LEU A 242 -1.65 5.78 -11.67
N THR A 243 -0.76 6.64 -11.19
CA THR A 243 0.18 7.38 -12.04
C THR A 243 1.56 6.77 -11.93
N PHE A 244 2.08 6.24 -13.03
CA PHE A 244 3.43 5.69 -13.12
C PHE A 244 4.43 6.82 -13.35
N LEU A 245 5.34 7.05 -12.42
CA LEU A 245 6.36 8.09 -12.56
C LEU A 245 7.55 7.58 -13.38
N GLU A 246 8.42 8.52 -13.76
CA GLU A 246 9.66 8.21 -14.46
C GLU A 246 10.48 7.14 -13.71
N PRO A 247 11.03 6.16 -14.42
CA PRO A 247 11.89 5.16 -13.84
C PRO A 247 13.15 5.78 -13.21
N LEU A 248 13.46 5.35 -11.99
CA LEU A 248 14.68 5.70 -11.28
C LEU A 248 15.67 4.53 -11.44
N TYR A 249 16.89 4.84 -11.84
CA TYR A 249 17.96 3.85 -11.92
C TYR A 249 18.96 4.08 -10.79
N HIS A 250 19.31 3.00 -10.10
CA HIS A 250 20.25 3.02 -8.98
C HIS A 250 21.54 2.26 -9.32
N ASN A 251 22.11 2.59 -10.47
CA ASN A 251 23.36 2.02 -10.99
C ASN A 251 24.55 2.98 -10.88
N ASN A 252 24.32 4.24 -10.52
CA ASN A 252 25.39 5.21 -10.30
C ASN A 252 26.02 5.01 -8.92
N LEU A 253 27.33 4.80 -8.86
CA LEU A 253 28.11 4.62 -7.64
C LEU A 253 28.26 5.91 -6.80
N GLU A 254 27.98 7.08 -7.39
CA GLU A 254 28.03 8.37 -6.68
C GLU A 254 26.92 8.55 -5.65
N ILE A 255 25.82 7.79 -5.76
CA ILE A 255 24.67 7.87 -4.85
C ILE A 255 24.53 6.56 -4.09
N ASN A 256 24.65 6.61 -2.79
CA ASN A 256 24.43 5.44 -1.94
C ASN A 256 22.93 5.16 -1.71
N ASP A 257 22.61 4.01 -1.08
CA ASP A 257 21.23 3.58 -0.84
C ASP A 257 20.45 4.58 0.02
N THR A 258 21.09 5.19 1.02
CA THR A 258 20.44 6.19 1.88
C THR A 258 20.06 7.45 1.09
N GLN A 259 20.97 7.96 0.28
CA GLN A 259 20.71 9.14 -0.58
C GLN A 259 19.64 8.87 -1.63
N MET A 260 19.63 7.67 -2.25
CA MET A 260 18.56 7.28 -3.16
C MET A 260 17.22 7.20 -2.44
N MET A 261 17.21 6.63 -1.23
CA MET A 261 15.98 6.54 -0.45
C MET A 261 15.48 7.92 0.00
N GLU A 262 16.37 8.88 0.30
CA GLU A 262 15.98 10.26 0.59
C GLU A 262 15.33 10.94 -0.61
N LYS A 263 15.84 10.75 -1.83
CA LYS A 263 15.18 11.23 -3.05
C LYS A 263 13.77 10.66 -3.20
N ILE A 264 13.60 9.37 -2.93
CA ILE A 264 12.30 8.70 -2.95
C ILE A 264 11.39 9.26 -1.85
N HIS A 265 11.91 9.45 -0.62
CA HIS A 265 11.16 10.03 0.48
C HIS A 265 10.67 11.44 0.18
N ASN A 266 11.49 12.30 -0.41
CA ASN A 266 11.09 13.65 -0.81
C ASN A 266 9.88 13.62 -1.75
N LYS A 267 9.87 12.68 -2.70
CA LYS A 267 8.72 12.49 -3.60
C LYS A 267 7.47 11.99 -2.88
N ILE A 268 7.63 11.07 -1.94
CA ILE A 268 6.54 10.57 -1.10
C ILE A 268 5.97 11.67 -0.20
N GLU A 269 6.83 12.55 0.34
CA GLU A 269 6.40 13.71 1.14
C GLU A 269 5.49 14.64 0.34
N GLU A 270 5.82 14.90 -0.94
CA GLU A 270 4.95 15.68 -1.84
C GLU A 270 3.56 15.03 -1.97
N TRP A 271 3.50 13.69 -2.16
CA TRP A 271 2.23 12.98 -2.30
C TRP A 271 1.37 13.05 -1.03
N ILE A 272 2.01 12.89 0.14
CA ILE A 272 1.32 12.94 1.44
C ILE A 272 0.83 14.35 1.72
N LYS A 273 1.64 15.38 1.42
CA LYS A 273 1.26 16.80 1.58
C LYS A 273 0.10 17.19 0.65
N ALA A 274 0.09 16.69 -0.58
CA ALA A 274 -0.96 16.97 -1.55
C ALA A 274 -2.30 16.30 -1.17
N GLU A 275 -2.27 15.07 -0.62
CA GLU A 275 -3.47 14.30 -0.29
C GLU A 275 -3.40 13.72 1.14
N PRO A 276 -3.29 14.57 2.17
CA PRO A 276 -3.04 14.11 3.54
C PRO A 276 -4.19 13.27 4.11
N THR A 277 -5.40 13.42 3.58
CA THR A 277 -6.58 12.66 4.02
C THR A 277 -6.59 11.21 3.52
N GLN A 278 -5.71 10.86 2.59
CA GLN A 278 -5.67 9.54 1.96
C GLN A 278 -4.53 8.66 2.45
N TRP A 279 -3.56 9.19 3.20
CA TRP A 279 -2.44 8.42 3.73
C TRP A 279 -2.83 7.68 5.02
N PHE A 280 -2.19 6.51 5.25
CA PHE A 280 -2.41 5.64 6.41
C PHE A 280 -1.62 6.13 7.62
N TRP A 281 -2.14 7.14 8.32
CA TRP A 281 -1.53 7.76 9.50
C TRP A 281 -1.41 6.84 10.72
N GLN A 282 -2.17 5.76 10.78
CA GLN A 282 -2.35 4.89 11.94
C GLN A 282 -1.14 3.97 12.23
N HIS A 283 -0.11 4.00 11.39
CA HIS A 283 1.13 3.26 11.59
C HIS A 283 2.16 4.10 12.38
N LYS A 284 2.93 3.45 13.29
CA LYS A 284 4.00 4.12 14.06
C LYS A 284 5.20 4.42 13.15
N ARG A 285 5.14 5.50 12.37
CA ARG A 285 6.20 5.86 11.42
C ARG A 285 7.32 6.65 12.08
N PHE A 286 6.97 7.59 12.94
CA PHE A 286 7.91 8.55 13.54
C PHE A 286 8.24 8.24 15.01
N SER A 287 7.89 7.08 15.53
CA SER A 287 8.16 6.66 16.92
C SER A 287 9.15 5.51 17.00
#